data_3df8466ed3d7de3e828d5635b2b04ce3
#
_entry.id   3df8466ed3d7de3e828d5635b2b04ce3
#
_cell.length_a   1.000
_cell.length_b   1.000
_cell.length_c   1.000
_cell.angle_alpha   90.00
_cell.angle_beta   90.00
_cell.angle_gamma   90.00
#
_symmetry.space_group_name_H-M   'P 1'
#
loop_
_entity.id
_entity.type
_entity.pdbx_description
1 polymer ?
#
loop_
_entity_poly.entity_id
_entity_poly.type
_entity_poly.pdbx_seq_one_letter_code
_entity_poly.pdbx_strand_id
1 'polypeptide(L)'
;MVYWFDSHPIYYWIIAWISFGLLGCAALLPVAVGLFSEKIEQRMLHFLPRWLFMALAALCLFAFRWPTWYVPKEFNPDESEFLAEALTLQHRPVFWGAVDGESHGPLDVFPLCLLRGVGLKYDFFGERLFGAILMLALIFGCYRALAAYARESVARAAVLPIMCMLVFCSFWDFVSYSSEDVPIASLAIGFWLLVSDLARPLARRRWSARWIAGGLLLGAVPMAKLQGGPASAALLVTCAVCDLCHGGIELRIRVHRTLVLAASSLATTVFIVLLTWAFGALRHAWLSYVIQNLNYTQAANSPLYMIQHFWEFVQQAVELSPYLVGVAIVAALSLMIALMAPASNVRLAVLALVFLAASLGVAIAPGRFYPHYLLFLIAPAGVLAGALWVAGWQSAERAPQAPWVRAALLLLLLGALVCPQIVARATHPHPYLGQLRSIESLANDPVTIEIRRYGHPGESLGMWGWMCRYYAYTGMWQATRKAHTYKQITPSPQIDYYRYRYMQDLQRNRPPVFVDAVGPGNFLYNDRAVAHESFPALRDYIATHYRQMADINGCRIYVRLDRLAQP
;
A
#
# COMPACT_ATOMS: atom_id res chain seq x y z
N MET A 1 -7.96 19.95 19.55
CA MET A 1 -6.58 20.16 19.04
C MET A 1 -6.54 20.22 17.49
N VAL A 2 -7.09 19.22 16.78
CA VAL A 2 -7.05 19.13 15.30
C VAL A 2 -7.64 20.38 14.64
N TYR A 3 -8.85 20.75 14.99
CA TYR A 3 -9.53 21.93 14.44
C TYR A 3 -8.84 23.26 14.82
N TRP A 4 -8.00 23.27 15.86
CA TRP A 4 -7.18 24.44 16.18
C TRP A 4 -6.08 24.63 15.14
N PHE A 5 -5.36 23.54 14.76
CA PHE A 5 -4.36 23.60 13.69
C PHE A 5 -4.99 23.91 12.34
N ASP A 6 -6.19 23.40 12.07
CA ASP A 6 -6.94 23.70 10.84
C ASP A 6 -7.25 25.22 10.73
N SER A 7 -7.58 25.86 11.88
CA SER A 7 -7.81 27.31 11.96
C SER A 7 -6.51 28.14 12.01
N HIS A 8 -5.39 27.51 12.33
CA HIS A 8 -4.09 28.17 12.49
C HIS A 8 -3.00 27.39 11.73
N PRO A 9 -3.08 27.29 10.39
CA PRO A 9 -2.23 26.43 9.58
C PRO A 9 -0.73 26.76 9.69
N ILE A 10 -0.36 27.98 10.09
CA ILE A 10 1.03 28.38 10.28
C ILE A 10 1.73 27.54 11.34
N TYR A 11 1.06 27.23 12.46
CA TYR A 11 1.66 26.40 13.53
C TYR A 11 1.84 24.95 13.09
N TYR A 12 0.92 24.42 12.30
CA TYR A 12 1.08 23.12 11.65
C TYR A 12 2.36 23.11 10.80
N TRP A 13 2.51 24.08 9.90
CA TRP A 13 3.67 24.15 9.01
C TRP A 13 4.99 24.30 9.78
N ILE A 14 5.01 25.08 10.86
CA ILE A 14 6.18 25.20 11.73
C ILE A 14 6.59 23.84 12.29
N ILE A 15 5.65 23.08 12.86
CA ILE A 15 5.93 21.77 13.43
C ILE A 15 6.38 20.78 12.34
N ALA A 16 5.69 20.75 11.20
CA ALA A 16 6.02 19.85 10.10
C ALA A 16 7.42 20.15 9.54
N TRP A 17 7.76 21.41 9.28
CA TRP A 17 9.07 21.80 8.76
C TRP A 17 10.20 21.65 9.79
N ILE A 18 9.95 21.89 11.09
CA ILE A 18 10.93 21.59 12.15
C ILE A 18 11.21 20.09 12.18
N SER A 19 10.17 19.23 12.14
CA SER A 19 10.36 17.78 12.13
C SER A 19 11.19 17.31 10.92
N PHE A 20 10.94 17.90 9.74
CA PHE A 20 11.73 17.61 8.54
C PHE A 20 13.17 18.15 8.64
N GLY A 21 13.36 19.35 9.19
CA GLY A 21 14.69 19.91 9.44
C GLY A 21 15.53 19.02 10.35
N LEU A 22 14.95 18.51 11.44
CA LEU A 22 15.60 17.55 12.33
C LEU A 22 15.94 16.23 11.63
N LEU A 23 15.02 15.70 10.82
CA LEU A 23 15.26 14.48 10.01
C LEU A 23 16.37 14.72 8.97
N GLY A 24 16.32 15.84 8.26
CA GLY A 24 17.35 16.25 7.29
C GLY A 24 18.72 16.39 7.92
N CYS A 25 18.82 17.03 9.09
CA CYS A 25 20.05 17.12 9.86
C CYS A 25 20.56 15.72 10.26
N ALA A 26 19.68 14.84 10.75
CA ALA A 26 20.07 13.49 11.16
C ALA A 26 20.51 12.61 9.98
N ALA A 27 20.03 12.88 8.76
CA ALA A 27 20.40 12.17 7.53
C ALA A 27 21.68 12.73 6.90
N LEU A 28 21.83 14.06 6.82
CA LEU A 28 22.81 14.72 5.96
C LEU A 28 24.07 15.18 6.72
N LEU A 29 23.94 15.69 7.97
CA LEU A 29 25.10 16.18 8.69
C LEU A 29 26.18 15.12 8.93
N PRO A 30 25.87 13.86 9.31
CA PRO A 30 26.92 12.85 9.49
C PRO A 30 27.70 12.58 8.20
N VAL A 31 27.01 12.49 7.05
CA VAL A 31 27.69 12.22 5.78
C VAL A 31 28.47 13.44 5.28
N ALA A 32 27.95 14.66 5.47
CA ALA A 32 28.64 15.89 5.09
C ALA A 32 29.92 16.11 5.92
N VAL A 33 29.85 15.91 7.22
CA VAL A 33 31.01 15.98 8.11
C VAL A 33 32.01 14.87 7.82
N GLY A 34 31.52 13.67 7.43
CA GLY A 34 32.36 12.54 7.01
C GLY A 34 33.21 12.82 5.78
N LEU A 35 32.92 13.87 4.99
CA LEU A 35 33.78 14.34 3.90
C LEU A 35 35.14 14.85 4.43
N PHE A 36 35.14 15.40 5.64
CA PHE A 36 36.31 16.05 6.25
C PHE A 36 36.89 15.25 7.41
N SER A 37 36.07 14.55 8.21
CA SER A 37 36.51 13.86 9.40
C SER A 37 35.63 12.67 9.76
N GLU A 38 36.15 11.46 9.56
CA GLU A 38 35.48 10.22 9.97
C GLU A 38 35.28 10.13 11.50
N LYS A 39 36.21 10.67 12.29
CA LYS A 39 36.10 10.68 13.75
C LYS A 39 34.92 11.51 14.23
N ILE A 40 34.63 12.64 13.60
CA ILE A 40 33.50 13.49 13.95
C ILE A 40 32.20 12.83 13.45
N GLU A 41 32.19 12.23 12.27
CA GLU A 41 31.07 11.43 11.75
C GLU A 41 30.64 10.36 12.77
N GLN A 42 31.57 9.56 13.26
CA GLN A 42 31.29 8.49 14.24
C GLN A 42 30.74 9.04 15.55
N ARG A 43 31.25 10.16 16.05
CA ARG A 43 30.70 10.82 17.23
C ARG A 43 29.26 11.27 17.01
N MET A 44 28.96 11.88 15.86
CA MET A 44 27.60 12.30 15.53
C MET A 44 26.64 11.11 15.45
N LEU A 45 27.06 10.01 14.83
CA LEU A 45 26.24 8.80 14.76
C LEU A 45 25.98 8.16 16.13
N HIS A 46 26.91 8.35 17.09
CA HIS A 46 26.71 7.92 18.47
C HIS A 46 25.59 8.73 19.16
N PHE A 47 25.55 10.06 18.96
CA PHE A 47 24.49 10.93 19.49
C PHE A 47 23.16 10.77 18.74
N LEU A 48 23.20 10.34 17.48
CA LEU A 48 22.05 10.10 16.62
C LEU A 48 21.89 8.60 16.31
N PRO A 49 21.53 7.76 17.30
CA PRO A 49 21.40 6.32 17.08
C PRO A 49 20.29 6.01 16.07
N ARG A 50 20.30 4.80 15.51
CA ARG A 50 19.33 4.36 14.47
C ARG A 50 17.88 4.50 14.88
N TRP A 51 17.57 4.18 16.12
CA TRP A 51 16.21 4.29 16.63
C TRP A 51 15.72 5.75 16.63
N LEU A 52 16.61 6.72 16.98
CA LEU A 52 16.28 8.15 16.95
C LEU A 52 16.06 8.65 15.52
N PHE A 53 16.90 8.22 14.57
CA PHE A 53 16.69 8.53 13.14
C PHE A 53 15.34 8.03 12.65
N MET A 54 14.95 6.80 12.99
CA MET A 54 13.65 6.26 12.62
C MET A 54 12.48 6.92 13.37
N ALA A 55 12.69 7.34 14.63
CA ALA A 55 11.70 8.12 15.37
C ALA A 55 11.46 9.50 14.72
N LEU A 56 12.52 10.17 14.25
CA LEU A 56 12.41 11.41 13.50
C LEU A 56 11.72 11.20 12.14
N ALA A 57 11.99 10.09 11.45
CA ALA A 57 11.28 9.73 10.24
C ALA A 57 9.79 9.50 10.48
N ALA A 58 9.43 8.80 11.56
CA ALA A 58 8.04 8.62 11.98
C ALA A 58 7.36 9.94 12.33
N LEU A 59 8.02 10.76 13.14
CA LEU A 59 7.52 12.09 13.51
C LEU A 59 7.26 12.94 12.26
N CYS A 60 8.19 12.97 11.32
CA CYS A 60 8.08 13.73 10.08
C CYS A 60 6.94 13.21 9.21
N LEU A 61 6.86 11.89 8.98
CA LEU A 61 5.78 11.27 8.21
C LEU A 61 4.41 11.59 8.82
N PHE A 62 4.27 11.44 10.12
CA PHE A 62 3.03 11.72 10.84
C PHE A 62 2.69 13.20 10.83
N ALA A 63 3.69 14.09 11.03
CA ALA A 63 3.47 15.52 10.99
C ALA A 63 2.93 16.01 9.64
N PHE A 64 3.41 15.46 8.53
CA PHE A 64 2.92 15.87 7.19
C PHE A 64 1.62 15.17 6.79
N ARG A 65 1.36 13.95 7.26
CA ARG A 65 0.17 13.17 6.86
C ARG A 65 -1.06 13.35 7.74
N TRP A 66 -0.93 13.85 8.98
CA TRP A 66 -2.07 13.88 9.90
C TRP A 66 -3.30 14.67 9.37
N PRO A 67 -3.20 15.74 8.52
CA PRO A 67 -4.40 16.38 8.02
C PRO A 67 -5.28 15.43 7.18
N THR A 68 -4.66 14.49 6.46
CA THR A 68 -5.40 13.50 5.65
C THR A 68 -6.20 12.55 6.52
N TRP A 69 -5.71 12.20 7.72
CA TRP A 69 -6.39 11.25 8.62
C TRP A 69 -7.71 11.77 9.18
N TYR A 70 -7.83 13.10 9.29
CA TYR A 70 -9.03 13.74 9.85
C TYR A 70 -10.05 14.17 8.81
N VAL A 71 -9.80 13.90 7.53
CA VAL A 71 -10.82 14.10 6.49
C VAL A 71 -11.95 13.09 6.70
N PRO A 72 -13.18 13.56 6.98
CA PRO A 72 -14.28 12.69 7.42
C PRO A 72 -15.03 12.03 6.25
N LYS A 73 -14.35 11.78 5.13
CA LYS A 73 -14.89 11.10 3.95
C LYS A 73 -13.82 10.24 3.28
N GLU A 74 -14.24 9.28 2.48
CA GLU A 74 -13.33 8.47 1.68
C GLU A 74 -12.59 9.33 0.64
N PHE A 75 -11.34 8.99 0.38
CA PHE A 75 -10.56 9.49 -0.76
C PHE A 75 -10.78 8.61 -1.99
N ASN A 76 -10.80 7.30 -1.77
CA ASN A 76 -11.06 6.28 -2.76
C ASN A 76 -12.18 5.36 -2.25
N PRO A 77 -13.14 4.93 -3.09
CA PRO A 77 -14.18 3.97 -2.70
C PRO A 77 -13.65 2.67 -2.08
N ASP A 78 -12.42 2.27 -2.39
CA ASP A 78 -11.77 1.08 -1.85
C ASP A 78 -11.55 1.19 -0.32
N GLU A 79 -11.24 2.39 0.22
CA GLU A 79 -11.13 2.59 1.68
C GLU A 79 -12.41 2.13 2.40
N SER A 80 -13.56 2.57 1.90
CA SER A 80 -14.84 2.18 2.48
C SER A 80 -15.15 0.69 2.33
N GLU A 81 -14.63 0.06 1.28
CA GLU A 81 -14.73 -1.39 1.08
C GLU A 81 -13.95 -2.14 2.15
N PHE A 82 -12.68 -1.79 2.41
CA PHE A 82 -11.87 -2.41 3.46
C PHE A 82 -12.51 -2.25 4.86
N LEU A 83 -13.08 -1.09 5.17
CA LEU A 83 -13.79 -0.88 6.42
C LEU A 83 -15.04 -1.76 6.53
N ALA A 84 -15.82 -1.89 5.46
CA ALA A 84 -16.99 -2.77 5.40
C ALA A 84 -16.60 -4.24 5.61
N GLU A 85 -15.51 -4.67 4.98
CA GLU A 85 -14.97 -6.00 5.12
C GLU A 85 -14.44 -6.28 6.53
N ALA A 86 -13.70 -5.35 7.12
CA ALA A 86 -13.22 -5.47 8.51
C ALA A 86 -14.38 -5.55 9.51
N LEU A 87 -15.43 -4.73 9.35
CA LEU A 87 -16.67 -4.82 10.13
C LEU A 87 -17.31 -6.21 9.99
N THR A 88 -17.36 -6.75 8.78
CA THR A 88 -17.97 -8.05 8.50
C THR A 88 -17.18 -9.20 9.11
N LEU A 89 -15.85 -9.17 8.99
CA LEU A 89 -14.97 -10.21 9.54
C LEU A 89 -14.99 -10.28 11.07
N GLN A 90 -15.37 -9.21 11.77
CA GLN A 90 -15.61 -9.28 13.21
C GLN A 90 -16.77 -10.19 13.59
N HIS A 91 -17.80 -10.23 12.76
CA HIS A 91 -18.97 -11.08 13.00
C HIS A 91 -18.76 -12.50 12.46
N ARG A 92 -18.00 -12.62 11.37
CA ARG A 92 -17.78 -13.89 10.66
C ARG A 92 -16.36 -13.92 10.09
N PRO A 93 -15.36 -14.40 10.86
CA PRO A 93 -13.93 -14.28 10.52
C PRO A 93 -13.48 -15.31 9.48
N VAL A 94 -14.21 -15.45 8.37
CA VAL A 94 -13.90 -16.38 7.28
C VAL A 94 -13.81 -15.60 5.98
N PHE A 95 -12.59 -15.24 5.57
CA PHE A 95 -12.36 -14.62 4.28
C PHE A 95 -12.80 -15.57 3.15
N TRP A 96 -13.31 -15.04 2.06
CA TRP A 96 -14.03 -15.71 0.97
C TRP A 96 -15.33 -16.42 1.39
N GLY A 97 -15.54 -16.69 2.66
CA GLY A 97 -16.78 -17.25 3.20
C GLY A 97 -17.79 -16.17 3.62
N ALA A 98 -17.32 -15.08 4.21
CA ALA A 98 -18.12 -13.94 4.68
C ALA A 98 -17.81 -12.64 3.95
N VAL A 99 -16.60 -12.52 3.41
CA VAL A 99 -16.05 -11.38 2.67
C VAL A 99 -15.43 -11.88 1.38
N ASP A 100 -15.42 -11.07 0.35
CA ASP A 100 -14.80 -11.36 -0.94
C ASP A 100 -14.08 -10.13 -1.47
N GLY A 101 -12.76 -10.11 -1.30
CA GLY A 101 -11.89 -8.99 -1.70
C GLY A 101 -11.67 -8.86 -3.21
N GLU A 102 -12.06 -9.84 -4.04
CA GLU A 102 -11.79 -9.88 -5.48
C GLU A 102 -10.29 -9.74 -5.82
N SER A 103 -9.78 -8.50 -5.87
CA SER A 103 -8.38 -8.19 -6.24
C SER A 103 -7.41 -8.23 -5.07
N HIS A 104 -7.91 -8.10 -3.82
CA HIS A 104 -7.11 -8.17 -2.60
C HIS A 104 -7.44 -9.42 -1.77
N GLY A 105 -6.52 -9.79 -0.92
CA GLY A 105 -6.60 -10.99 -0.11
C GLY A 105 -6.76 -10.74 1.39
N PRO A 106 -6.80 -11.80 2.19
CA PRO A 106 -7.04 -11.71 3.63
C PRO A 106 -6.00 -10.87 4.39
N LEU A 107 -4.78 -10.77 3.90
CA LEU A 107 -3.71 -10.05 4.60
C LEU A 107 -3.82 -8.52 4.48
N ASP A 108 -4.67 -8.00 3.60
CA ASP A 108 -4.99 -6.57 3.56
C ASP A 108 -6.06 -6.19 4.60
N VAL A 109 -6.99 -7.10 4.90
CA VAL A 109 -8.16 -6.79 5.72
C VAL A 109 -8.02 -7.25 7.18
N PHE A 110 -7.48 -8.45 7.43
CA PHE A 110 -7.32 -8.94 8.81
C PHE A 110 -6.49 -8.03 9.71
N PRO A 111 -5.41 -7.36 9.26
CA PRO A 111 -4.71 -6.40 10.09
C PRO A 111 -5.59 -5.22 10.54
N LEU A 112 -6.54 -4.77 9.70
CA LEU A 112 -7.51 -3.73 10.09
C LEU A 112 -8.42 -4.20 11.23
N CYS A 113 -8.77 -5.50 11.28
CA CYS A 113 -9.55 -6.05 12.36
C CYS A 113 -8.86 -5.90 13.73
N LEU A 114 -7.51 -5.81 13.76
CA LEU A 114 -6.73 -5.61 14.98
C LEU A 114 -6.81 -4.17 15.52
N LEU A 115 -7.19 -3.19 14.70
CA LEU A 115 -7.28 -1.78 15.11
C LEU A 115 -8.18 -1.60 16.33
N ARG A 116 -9.32 -2.31 16.38
CA ARG A 116 -10.22 -2.28 17.54
C ARG A 116 -9.57 -2.85 18.81
N GLY A 117 -8.72 -3.86 18.67
CA GLY A 117 -7.97 -4.45 19.78
C GLY A 117 -7.03 -3.45 20.46
N VAL A 118 -6.56 -2.43 19.71
CA VAL A 118 -5.73 -1.33 20.22
C VAL A 118 -6.54 -0.04 20.50
N GLY A 119 -7.87 -0.12 20.52
CA GLY A 119 -8.76 1.00 20.88
C GLY A 119 -9.08 1.97 19.74
N LEU A 120 -8.68 1.69 18.51
CA LEU A 120 -9.05 2.47 17.34
C LEU A 120 -10.41 2.04 16.79
N LYS A 121 -11.16 2.99 16.20
CA LYS A 121 -12.43 2.72 15.54
C LYS A 121 -12.18 2.23 14.10
N TYR A 122 -13.18 1.56 13.52
CA TYR A 122 -13.24 1.32 12.08
C TYR A 122 -13.73 2.58 11.39
N ASP A 123 -12.81 3.48 11.14
CA ASP A 123 -13.02 4.74 10.45
C ASP A 123 -11.79 5.08 9.61
N PHE A 124 -11.91 6.08 8.77
CA PHE A 124 -10.82 6.50 7.89
C PHE A 124 -9.58 6.95 8.64
N PHE A 125 -9.71 7.44 9.88
CA PHE A 125 -8.56 7.78 10.72
C PHE A 125 -7.71 6.55 11.04
N GLY A 126 -8.35 5.49 11.56
CA GLY A 126 -7.64 4.25 11.94
C GLY A 126 -6.98 3.57 10.74
N GLU A 127 -7.69 3.51 9.63
CA GLU A 127 -7.24 2.90 8.39
C GLU A 127 -6.04 3.64 7.77
N ARG A 128 -6.12 4.97 7.63
CA ARG A 128 -5.03 5.81 7.08
C ARG A 128 -3.82 5.88 8.01
N LEU A 129 -4.04 5.83 9.32
CA LEU A 129 -2.95 5.69 10.29
C LEU A 129 -2.23 4.35 10.10
N PHE A 130 -2.97 3.27 9.88
CA PHE A 130 -2.38 1.96 9.59
C PHE A 130 -1.58 1.99 8.27
N GLY A 131 -2.13 2.58 7.20
CA GLY A 131 -1.39 2.82 5.95
C GLY A 131 -0.09 3.60 6.18
N ALA A 132 -0.11 4.67 7.00
CA ALA A 132 1.10 5.42 7.35
C ALA A 132 2.14 4.58 8.12
N ILE A 133 1.70 3.66 8.99
CA ILE A 133 2.59 2.71 9.67
C ILE A 133 3.24 1.75 8.66
N LEU A 134 2.49 1.29 7.65
CA LEU A 134 3.05 0.46 6.57
C LEU A 134 4.06 1.24 5.71
N MET A 135 3.81 2.52 5.44
CA MET A 135 4.80 3.39 4.77
C MET A 135 6.07 3.56 5.61
N LEU A 136 5.95 3.67 6.93
CA LEU A 136 7.12 3.71 7.82
C LEU A 136 7.89 2.38 7.80
N ALA A 137 7.20 1.25 7.75
CA ALA A 137 7.81 -0.07 7.60
C ALA A 137 8.54 -0.21 6.25
N LEU A 138 7.96 0.32 5.16
CA LEU A 138 8.60 0.39 3.84
C LEU A 138 9.88 1.23 3.90
N ILE A 139 9.83 2.44 4.48
CA ILE A 139 11.01 3.31 4.69
C ILE A 139 12.09 2.55 5.46
N PHE A 140 11.71 1.90 6.56
CA PHE A 140 12.63 1.10 7.37
C PHE A 140 13.29 -0.02 6.57
N GLY A 141 12.52 -0.77 5.77
CA GLY A 141 13.04 -1.82 4.88
C GLY A 141 14.06 -1.28 3.88
N CYS A 142 13.72 -0.19 3.18
CA CYS A 142 14.62 0.46 2.23
C CYS A 142 15.91 0.97 2.89
N TYR A 143 15.79 1.68 4.02
CA TYR A 143 16.95 2.14 4.79
C TYR A 143 17.86 1.00 5.22
N ARG A 144 17.29 -0.08 5.75
CA ARG A 144 18.05 -1.23 6.24
C ARG A 144 18.69 -2.04 5.10
N ALA A 145 18.07 -2.06 3.91
CA ALA A 145 18.65 -2.68 2.73
C ALA A 145 19.90 -1.91 2.27
N LEU A 146 19.83 -0.58 2.21
CA LEU A 146 20.96 0.29 1.88
C LEU A 146 22.08 0.20 2.96
N ALA A 147 21.73 0.20 4.23
CA ALA A 147 22.67 0.09 5.36
C ALA A 147 23.36 -1.29 5.46
N ALA A 148 22.91 -2.30 4.73
CA ALA A 148 23.60 -3.58 4.64
C ALA A 148 24.85 -3.51 3.74
N TYR A 149 24.92 -2.51 2.85
CA TYR A 149 25.99 -2.35 1.86
C TYR A 149 26.75 -1.02 1.99
N ALA A 150 26.30 -0.12 2.85
CA ALA A 150 26.88 1.21 3.03
C ALA A 150 27.16 1.51 4.52
N ARG A 151 28.05 2.49 4.76
CA ARG A 151 28.18 3.08 6.10
C ARG A 151 26.86 3.74 6.51
N GLU A 152 26.64 3.83 7.80
CA GLU A 152 25.39 4.32 8.38
C GLU A 152 24.99 5.72 7.89
N SER A 153 25.94 6.66 7.86
CA SER A 153 25.72 8.04 7.37
C SER A 153 25.30 8.07 5.90
N VAL A 154 25.97 7.27 5.07
CA VAL A 154 25.69 7.15 3.63
C VAL A 154 24.33 6.52 3.40
N ALA A 155 23.95 5.49 4.16
CA ALA A 155 22.64 4.85 4.07
C ALA A 155 21.49 5.80 4.44
N ARG A 156 21.67 6.66 5.45
CA ARG A 156 20.68 7.67 5.86
C ARG A 156 20.46 8.72 4.78
N ALA A 157 21.53 9.20 4.15
CA ALA A 157 21.42 10.11 3.03
C ALA A 157 20.74 9.44 1.83
N ALA A 158 21.12 8.21 1.49
CA ALA A 158 20.60 7.47 0.34
C ALA A 158 19.10 7.15 0.44
N VAL A 159 18.53 6.98 1.64
CA VAL A 159 17.10 6.72 1.82
C VAL A 159 16.25 8.00 1.86
N LEU A 160 16.86 9.17 2.08
CA LEU A 160 16.15 10.44 2.23
C LEU A 160 15.20 10.76 1.05
N PRO A 161 15.52 10.50 -0.22
CA PRO A 161 14.59 10.70 -1.32
C PRO A 161 13.28 9.91 -1.21
N ILE A 162 13.35 8.64 -0.76
CA ILE A 162 12.15 7.81 -0.52
C ILE A 162 11.33 8.42 0.61
N MET A 163 12.00 8.86 1.69
CA MET A 163 11.32 9.55 2.79
C MET A 163 10.63 10.82 2.32
N CYS A 164 11.30 11.67 1.53
CA CYS A 164 10.71 12.90 1.00
C CYS A 164 9.47 12.59 0.15
N MET A 165 9.55 11.60 -0.77
CA MET A 165 8.41 11.20 -1.59
C MET A 165 7.21 10.79 -0.74
N LEU A 166 7.40 9.95 0.26
CA LEU A 166 6.32 9.44 1.10
C LEU A 166 5.81 10.46 2.13
N VAL A 167 6.69 11.34 2.62
CA VAL A 167 6.34 12.38 3.60
C VAL A 167 5.57 13.52 2.95
N PHE A 168 6.05 14.01 1.80
CA PHE A 168 5.47 15.17 1.15
C PHE A 168 4.28 14.87 0.24
N CYS A 169 4.08 13.59 -0.10
CA CYS A 169 2.96 13.18 -0.93
C CYS A 169 1.63 13.55 -0.27
N SER A 170 0.78 14.21 -1.04
CA SER A 170 -0.60 14.54 -0.68
C SER A 170 -1.63 14.03 -1.70
N PHE A 171 -1.16 13.32 -2.72
CA PHE A 171 -2.03 12.73 -3.72
C PHE A 171 -2.99 11.74 -3.06
N TRP A 172 -4.27 11.95 -3.25
CA TRP A 172 -5.34 11.26 -2.52
C TRP A 172 -5.24 9.72 -2.57
N ASP A 173 -4.85 9.16 -3.73
CA ASP A 173 -4.73 7.70 -3.97
C ASP A 173 -3.46 7.07 -3.34
N PHE A 174 -2.49 7.91 -2.87
CA PHE A 174 -1.27 7.47 -2.19
C PHE A 174 -1.29 7.72 -0.67
N VAL A 175 -2.27 8.49 -0.19
CA VAL A 175 -2.43 8.77 1.24
C VAL A 175 -3.66 8.09 1.84
N SER A 176 -4.54 7.54 0.99
CA SER A 176 -5.58 6.58 1.37
C SER A 176 -4.94 5.23 1.74
N TYR A 177 -5.66 4.40 2.47
CA TYR A 177 -5.31 2.99 2.59
C TYR A 177 -5.70 2.27 1.31
N SER A 178 -4.77 1.51 0.75
CA SER A 178 -4.99 0.76 -0.48
C SER A 178 -4.50 -0.69 -0.38
N SER A 179 -4.98 -1.54 -1.27
CA SER A 179 -4.56 -2.95 -1.35
C SER A 179 -3.07 -3.13 -1.73
N GLU A 180 -2.38 -2.05 -2.07
CA GLU A 180 -0.94 -2.02 -2.34
C GLU A 180 -0.10 -1.89 -1.07
N ASP A 181 -0.64 -1.29 0.01
CA ASP A 181 0.15 -0.89 1.17
C ASP A 181 0.82 -2.07 1.89
N VAL A 182 0.08 -3.14 2.14
CA VAL A 182 0.64 -4.37 2.75
C VAL A 182 1.66 -5.05 1.84
N PRO A 183 1.37 -5.28 0.53
CA PRO A 183 2.33 -5.81 -0.42
C PRO A 183 3.64 -5.02 -0.50
N ILE A 184 3.59 -3.69 -0.70
CA ILE A 184 4.81 -2.90 -0.87
C ILE A 184 5.66 -2.84 0.40
N ALA A 185 5.04 -2.76 1.58
CA ALA A 185 5.74 -2.85 2.86
C ALA A 185 6.39 -4.24 3.04
N SER A 186 5.68 -5.31 2.71
CA SER A 186 6.17 -6.69 2.77
C SER A 186 7.32 -6.92 1.79
N LEU A 187 7.23 -6.39 0.56
CA LEU A 187 8.29 -6.44 -0.44
C LEU A 187 9.55 -5.71 0.06
N ALA A 188 9.42 -4.51 0.63
CA ALA A 188 10.55 -3.72 1.12
C ALA A 188 11.25 -4.39 2.31
N ILE A 189 10.49 -4.90 3.29
CA ILE A 189 11.04 -5.61 4.46
C ILE A 189 11.64 -6.95 4.04
N GLY A 190 10.95 -7.72 3.20
CA GLY A 190 11.44 -9.00 2.67
C GLY A 190 12.73 -8.82 1.86
N PHE A 191 12.79 -7.81 0.99
CA PHE A 191 13.99 -7.41 0.26
C PHE A 191 15.14 -7.10 1.23
N TRP A 192 14.92 -6.21 2.23
CA TRP A 192 15.93 -5.94 3.24
C TRP A 192 16.46 -7.19 3.91
N LEU A 193 15.57 -8.08 4.38
CA LEU A 193 15.97 -9.28 5.11
C LEU A 193 16.87 -10.17 4.25
N LEU A 194 16.51 -10.41 2.98
CA LEU A 194 17.27 -11.25 2.07
C LEU A 194 18.60 -10.60 1.67
N VAL A 195 18.62 -9.33 1.27
CA VAL A 195 19.85 -8.66 0.85
C VAL A 195 20.83 -8.46 2.01
N SER A 196 20.32 -8.24 3.23
CA SER A 196 21.15 -8.19 4.44
C SER A 196 21.79 -9.53 4.78
N ASP A 197 21.12 -10.62 4.49
CA ASP A 197 21.69 -11.97 4.66
C ASP A 197 22.76 -12.24 3.62
N LEU A 198 22.50 -11.87 2.35
CA LEU A 198 23.48 -11.97 1.26
C LEU A 198 24.73 -11.09 1.45
N ALA A 199 24.63 -9.99 2.21
CA ALA A 199 25.76 -9.11 2.53
C ALA A 199 26.72 -9.71 3.57
N ARG A 200 26.34 -10.75 4.30
CA ARG A 200 27.13 -11.35 5.39
C ARG A 200 28.01 -12.50 4.89
N PRO A 201 29.19 -12.73 5.54
CA PRO A 201 29.98 -13.92 5.29
C PRO A 201 29.18 -15.18 5.70
N LEU A 202 28.87 -16.03 4.75
CA LEU A 202 27.99 -17.19 4.92
C LEU A 202 28.65 -18.37 5.65
N ALA A 203 29.97 -18.35 5.84
CA ALA A 203 30.78 -19.47 6.33
C ALA A 203 30.37 -20.07 7.70
N ARG A 204 29.43 -19.41 8.44
CA ARG A 204 29.04 -19.86 9.80
C ARG A 204 27.54 -20.10 10.00
N ARG A 205 26.66 -20.02 8.98
CA ARG A 205 25.21 -20.13 9.19
C ARG A 205 24.54 -21.08 8.23
N ARG A 206 24.23 -22.28 8.67
CA ARG A 206 23.32 -23.19 7.96
C ARG A 206 21.87 -22.68 7.99
N TRP A 207 21.47 -21.96 9.04
CA TRP A 207 20.15 -21.40 9.27
C TRP A 207 20.25 -19.89 9.51
N SER A 208 19.47 -19.10 8.78
CA SER A 208 19.35 -17.66 8.99
C SER A 208 17.89 -17.29 9.23
N ALA A 209 17.59 -16.73 10.41
CA ALA A 209 16.25 -16.23 10.72
C ALA A 209 15.80 -15.15 9.72
N ARG A 210 16.73 -14.36 9.16
CA ARG A 210 16.41 -13.35 8.14
C ARG A 210 16.01 -13.98 6.83
N TRP A 211 16.67 -15.07 6.44
CA TRP A 211 16.36 -15.81 5.22
C TRP A 211 14.98 -16.42 5.27
N ILE A 212 14.62 -17.04 6.42
CA ILE A 212 13.30 -17.59 6.67
C ILE A 212 12.24 -16.49 6.72
N ALA A 213 12.48 -15.43 7.51
CA ALA A 213 11.52 -14.33 7.67
C ALA A 213 11.30 -13.57 6.34
N GLY A 214 12.36 -13.38 5.54
CA GLY A 214 12.27 -12.82 4.19
C GLY A 214 11.42 -13.69 3.27
N GLY A 215 11.63 -15.02 3.32
CA GLY A 215 10.80 -15.98 2.59
C GLY A 215 9.34 -15.92 3.00
N LEU A 216 9.04 -15.96 4.30
CA LEU A 216 7.67 -15.87 4.84
C LEU A 216 6.96 -14.58 4.39
N LEU A 217 7.62 -13.43 4.51
CA LEU A 217 7.05 -12.13 4.12
C LEU A 217 6.81 -12.01 2.62
N LEU A 218 7.80 -12.40 1.80
CA LEU A 218 7.63 -12.37 0.35
C LEU A 218 6.57 -13.39 -0.09
N GLY A 219 6.53 -14.57 0.53
CA GLY A 219 5.48 -15.57 0.28
C GLY A 219 4.08 -15.14 0.72
N ALA A 220 3.98 -14.16 1.62
CA ALA A 220 2.71 -13.57 2.06
C ALA A 220 2.12 -12.59 1.02
N VAL A 221 2.95 -11.96 0.20
CA VAL A 221 2.53 -10.93 -0.76
C VAL A 221 1.36 -11.36 -1.66
N PRO A 222 1.36 -12.57 -2.28
CA PRO A 222 0.21 -13.01 -3.08
C PRO A 222 -1.08 -13.19 -2.27
N MET A 223 -1.02 -13.30 -0.94
CA MET A 223 -2.19 -13.43 -0.06
C MET A 223 -2.67 -12.07 0.47
N ALA A 224 -1.93 -11.00 0.26
CA ALA A 224 -2.40 -9.64 0.36
C ALA A 224 -2.97 -9.20 -1.01
N LYS A 225 -2.15 -9.20 -2.05
CA LYS A 225 -2.58 -8.87 -3.41
C LYS A 225 -1.90 -9.78 -4.42
N LEU A 226 -2.70 -10.53 -5.19
CA LEU A 226 -2.19 -11.50 -6.17
C LEU A 226 -1.26 -10.85 -7.20
N GLN A 227 -1.57 -9.62 -7.58
CA GLN A 227 -0.78 -8.78 -8.48
C GLN A 227 0.67 -8.60 -8.02
N GLY A 228 0.95 -8.52 -6.71
CA GLY A 228 2.29 -8.39 -6.15
C GLY A 228 3.15 -9.68 -6.23
N GLY A 229 2.52 -10.82 -6.52
CA GLY A 229 3.16 -12.13 -6.59
C GLY A 229 4.37 -12.20 -7.52
N PRO A 230 4.30 -11.70 -8.77
CA PRO A 230 5.45 -11.68 -9.68
C PRO A 230 6.68 -10.95 -9.15
N ALA A 231 6.50 -9.80 -8.47
CA ALA A 231 7.62 -9.07 -7.87
C ALA A 231 8.24 -9.85 -6.71
N SER A 232 7.40 -10.46 -5.87
CA SER A 232 7.85 -11.35 -4.80
C SER A 232 8.64 -12.54 -5.35
N ALA A 233 8.11 -13.22 -6.36
CA ALA A 233 8.77 -14.38 -6.99
C ALA A 233 10.12 -13.99 -7.62
N ALA A 234 10.18 -12.84 -8.33
CA ALA A 234 11.42 -12.34 -8.92
C ALA A 234 12.51 -12.09 -7.86
N LEU A 235 12.15 -11.49 -6.72
CA LEU A 235 13.07 -11.28 -5.59
C LEU A 235 13.56 -12.60 -4.98
N LEU A 236 12.65 -13.55 -4.72
CA LEU A 236 12.97 -14.87 -4.16
C LEU A 236 13.94 -15.63 -5.07
N VAL A 237 13.61 -15.71 -6.37
CA VAL A 237 14.44 -16.40 -7.36
C VAL A 237 15.82 -15.74 -7.49
N THR A 238 15.86 -14.42 -7.61
CA THR A 238 17.13 -13.70 -7.77
C THR A 238 18.02 -13.85 -6.54
N CYS A 239 17.47 -13.76 -5.33
CA CYS A 239 18.22 -13.98 -4.10
C CYS A 239 18.70 -15.43 -3.98
N ALA A 240 17.89 -16.42 -4.37
CA ALA A 240 18.30 -17.83 -4.41
C ALA A 240 19.44 -18.07 -5.40
N VAL A 241 19.35 -17.50 -6.61
CA VAL A 241 20.41 -17.58 -7.62
C VAL A 241 21.71 -16.92 -7.12
N CYS A 242 21.61 -15.72 -6.52
CA CYS A 242 22.77 -15.06 -5.93
C CYS A 242 23.44 -15.90 -4.82
N ASP A 243 22.63 -16.59 -3.97
CA ASP A 243 23.17 -17.48 -2.94
C ASP A 243 23.79 -18.74 -3.55
N LEU A 244 23.16 -19.34 -4.56
CA LEU A 244 23.68 -20.52 -5.28
C LEU A 244 24.98 -20.23 -6.05
N CYS A 245 25.12 -19.03 -6.63
CA CYS A 245 26.31 -18.62 -7.38
C CYS A 245 27.43 -18.10 -6.48
N HIS A 246 27.22 -18.01 -5.15
CA HIS A 246 28.22 -17.47 -4.24
C HIS A 246 29.39 -18.44 -4.06
N GLY A 247 30.58 -18.07 -4.56
CA GLY A 247 31.81 -18.85 -4.36
C GLY A 247 32.23 -18.95 -2.87
N GLY A 248 32.95 -20.01 -2.50
CA GLY A 248 33.54 -20.17 -1.17
C GLY A 248 32.65 -20.89 -0.13
N ILE A 249 31.49 -21.39 -0.52
CA ILE A 249 30.60 -22.20 0.34
C ILE A 249 30.29 -23.53 -0.35
N GLU A 250 30.20 -24.59 0.45
CA GLU A 250 29.81 -25.92 -0.06
C GLU A 250 28.43 -25.86 -0.76
N LEU A 251 28.34 -26.49 -1.93
CA LEU A 251 27.11 -26.55 -2.72
C LEU A 251 25.92 -27.09 -1.91
N ARG A 252 26.16 -28.09 -1.06
CA ARG A 252 25.16 -28.69 -0.18
C ARG A 252 24.49 -27.64 0.73
N ILE A 253 25.27 -26.72 1.30
CA ILE A 253 24.76 -25.65 2.17
C ILE A 253 23.91 -24.68 1.36
N ARG A 254 24.37 -24.28 0.17
CA ARG A 254 23.64 -23.37 -0.73
C ARG A 254 22.32 -23.96 -1.18
N VAL A 255 22.30 -25.22 -1.59
CA VAL A 255 21.08 -25.94 -1.96
C VAL A 255 20.12 -26.04 -0.77
N HIS A 256 20.62 -26.38 0.43
CA HIS A 256 19.79 -26.41 1.63
C HIS A 256 19.16 -25.05 1.93
N ARG A 257 19.90 -23.95 1.83
CA ARG A 257 19.39 -22.60 2.02
C ARG A 257 18.33 -22.22 1.00
N THR A 258 18.52 -22.59 -0.27
CA THR A 258 17.51 -22.39 -1.32
C THR A 258 16.23 -23.16 -1.03
N LEU A 259 16.33 -24.41 -0.56
CA LEU A 259 15.15 -25.19 -0.16
C LEU A 259 14.44 -24.56 1.05
N VAL A 260 15.19 -24.07 2.04
CA VAL A 260 14.61 -23.33 3.19
C VAL A 260 13.88 -22.07 2.74
N LEU A 261 14.46 -21.30 1.81
CA LEU A 261 13.80 -20.12 1.25
C LEU A 261 12.51 -20.50 0.52
N ALA A 262 12.55 -21.51 -0.32
CA ALA A 262 11.37 -22.01 -1.04
C ALA A 262 10.28 -22.51 -0.07
N ALA A 263 10.66 -23.31 0.93
CA ALA A 263 9.71 -23.81 1.93
C ALA A 263 9.09 -22.67 2.74
N SER A 264 9.89 -21.71 3.21
CA SER A 264 9.38 -20.56 3.96
C SER A 264 8.50 -19.65 3.10
N SER A 265 8.81 -19.45 1.83
CA SER A 265 7.98 -18.64 0.93
C SER A 265 6.62 -19.28 0.64
N LEU A 266 6.55 -20.60 0.60
CA LEU A 266 5.29 -21.33 0.41
C LEU A 266 4.47 -21.41 1.71
N ALA A 267 5.11 -21.35 2.88
CA ALA A 267 4.46 -21.66 4.15
C ALA A 267 3.25 -20.76 4.45
N THR A 268 3.36 -19.43 4.23
CA THR A 268 2.25 -18.49 4.47
C THR A 268 1.08 -18.77 3.53
N THR A 269 1.36 -18.92 2.24
CA THR A 269 0.32 -19.24 1.23
C THR A 269 -0.35 -20.57 1.54
N VAL A 270 0.42 -21.62 1.81
CA VAL A 270 -0.12 -22.95 2.15
C VAL A 270 -0.97 -22.89 3.41
N PHE A 271 -0.51 -22.19 4.45
CA PHE A 271 -1.27 -22.02 5.69
C PHE A 271 -2.64 -21.35 5.44
N ILE A 272 -2.67 -20.24 4.67
CA ILE A 272 -3.93 -19.55 4.35
C ILE A 272 -4.84 -20.41 3.49
N VAL A 273 -4.30 -21.15 2.51
CA VAL A 273 -5.08 -22.07 1.66
C VAL A 273 -5.68 -23.20 2.51
N LEU A 274 -4.91 -23.79 3.43
CA LEU A 274 -5.40 -24.84 4.34
C LEU A 274 -6.50 -24.31 5.27
N LEU A 275 -6.36 -23.11 5.83
CA LEU A 275 -7.42 -22.48 6.61
C LEU A 275 -8.67 -22.26 5.76
N THR A 276 -8.51 -21.72 4.56
CA THR A 276 -9.62 -21.47 3.63
C THR A 276 -10.34 -22.79 3.27
N TRP A 277 -9.59 -23.88 3.08
CA TRP A 277 -10.15 -25.20 2.85
C TRP A 277 -10.90 -25.73 4.08
N ALA A 278 -10.30 -25.61 5.26
CA ALA A 278 -10.90 -26.08 6.53
C ALA A 278 -12.24 -25.38 6.82
N PHE A 279 -12.39 -24.11 6.42
CA PHE A 279 -13.65 -23.36 6.55
C PHE A 279 -14.59 -23.51 5.34
N GLY A 280 -14.31 -24.40 4.39
CA GLY A 280 -15.16 -24.66 3.22
C GLY A 280 -15.23 -23.54 2.19
N ALA A 281 -14.30 -22.57 2.26
CA ALA A 281 -14.30 -21.39 1.39
C ALA A 281 -13.37 -21.50 0.16
N LEU A 282 -12.67 -22.64 -0.03
CA LEU A 282 -11.66 -22.79 -1.07
C LEU A 282 -12.20 -22.58 -2.50
N ARG A 283 -13.42 -23.09 -2.81
CA ARG A 283 -14.04 -22.88 -4.11
C ARG A 283 -14.30 -21.39 -4.38
N HIS A 284 -14.72 -20.64 -3.34
CA HIS A 284 -14.97 -19.20 -3.46
C HIS A 284 -13.67 -18.45 -3.66
N ALA A 285 -12.61 -18.77 -2.90
CA ALA A 285 -11.27 -18.23 -3.08
C ALA A 285 -10.75 -18.46 -4.51
N TRP A 286 -10.88 -19.68 -5.02
CA TRP A 286 -10.44 -20.01 -6.37
C TRP A 286 -11.16 -19.20 -7.43
N LEU A 287 -12.50 -19.13 -7.39
CA LEU A 287 -13.31 -18.43 -8.40
C LEU A 287 -13.16 -16.91 -8.32
N SER A 288 -13.16 -16.36 -7.11
CA SER A 288 -13.13 -14.89 -6.92
C SER A 288 -11.72 -14.31 -6.93
N TYR A 289 -10.75 -15.02 -6.35
CA TYR A 289 -9.39 -14.49 -6.21
C TYR A 289 -8.47 -14.88 -7.36
N VAL A 290 -8.55 -16.13 -7.86
CA VAL A 290 -7.66 -16.58 -8.94
C VAL A 290 -8.30 -16.36 -10.31
N ILE A 291 -9.44 -17.00 -10.59
CA ILE A 291 -10.04 -16.97 -11.91
C ILE A 291 -10.51 -15.55 -12.28
N GLN A 292 -11.09 -14.82 -11.32
CA GLN A 292 -11.56 -13.46 -11.58
C GLN A 292 -10.42 -12.49 -11.90
N ASN A 293 -9.27 -12.59 -11.21
CA ASN A 293 -8.11 -11.76 -11.53
C ASN A 293 -7.52 -12.08 -12.92
N LEU A 294 -7.54 -13.36 -13.34
CA LEU A 294 -7.14 -13.72 -14.71
C LEU A 294 -8.10 -13.10 -15.75
N ASN A 295 -9.41 -13.17 -15.53
CA ASN A 295 -10.40 -12.56 -16.42
C ASN A 295 -10.29 -11.04 -16.45
N TYR A 296 -9.98 -10.42 -15.30
CA TYR A 296 -9.80 -8.98 -15.18
C TYR A 296 -8.65 -8.47 -16.05
N THR A 297 -7.53 -9.17 -16.08
CA THR A 297 -6.38 -8.82 -16.92
C THR A 297 -6.64 -9.07 -18.41
N GLN A 298 -7.41 -10.09 -18.78
CA GLN A 298 -7.76 -10.37 -20.19
C GLN A 298 -8.66 -9.30 -20.79
N ALA A 299 -9.51 -8.65 -20.01
CA ALA A 299 -10.43 -7.60 -20.45
C ALA A 299 -9.81 -6.19 -20.40
N ALA A 300 -8.50 -6.09 -20.16
CA ALA A 300 -7.78 -4.83 -19.97
C ALA A 300 -6.96 -4.41 -21.22
N ASN A 301 -6.29 -3.27 -21.13
CA ASN A 301 -5.37 -2.81 -22.17
C ASN A 301 -4.17 -3.76 -22.30
N SER A 302 -3.65 -3.88 -23.52
CA SER A 302 -2.45 -4.69 -23.75
C SER A 302 -1.24 -4.12 -23.01
N PRO A 303 -0.25 -4.97 -22.61
CA PRO A 303 0.99 -4.48 -22.00
C PRO A 303 1.72 -3.45 -22.89
N LEU A 304 1.69 -3.61 -24.20
CA LEU A 304 2.31 -2.67 -25.14
C LEU A 304 1.63 -1.30 -25.06
N TYR A 305 0.30 -1.26 -25.03
CA TYR A 305 -0.46 -0.02 -24.87
C TYR A 305 -0.11 0.67 -23.54
N MET A 306 -0.02 -0.09 -22.45
CA MET A 306 0.35 0.43 -21.15
C MET A 306 1.78 1.00 -21.11
N ILE A 307 2.73 0.37 -21.83
CA ILE A 307 4.10 0.88 -21.95
C ILE A 307 4.13 2.18 -22.76
N GLN A 308 3.39 2.24 -23.87
CA GLN A 308 3.32 3.44 -24.72
C GLN A 308 2.74 4.65 -23.99
N HIS A 309 1.75 4.45 -23.10
CA HIS A 309 1.10 5.50 -22.32
C HIS A 309 1.58 5.56 -20.87
N PHE A 310 2.71 4.89 -20.57
CA PHE A 310 3.20 4.79 -19.18
C PHE A 310 3.50 6.15 -18.56
N TRP A 311 4.06 7.08 -19.34
CA TRP A 311 4.38 8.41 -18.81
C TRP A 311 3.12 9.23 -18.52
N GLU A 312 2.09 9.14 -19.34
CA GLU A 312 0.78 9.74 -19.08
C GLU A 312 0.15 9.14 -17.81
N PHE A 313 0.32 7.83 -17.60
CA PHE A 313 -0.10 7.17 -16.38
C PHE A 313 0.64 7.71 -15.14
N VAL A 314 1.95 7.84 -15.20
CA VAL A 314 2.76 8.42 -14.11
C VAL A 314 2.37 9.86 -13.80
N GLN A 315 2.04 10.66 -14.83
CA GLN A 315 1.66 12.06 -14.66
C GLN A 315 0.33 12.26 -13.93
N GLN A 316 -0.53 11.23 -13.82
CA GLN A 316 -1.74 11.29 -12.98
C GLN A 316 -1.39 11.48 -11.50
N ALA A 317 -0.26 10.94 -11.04
CA ALA A 317 0.29 11.18 -9.71
C ALA A 317 1.36 12.28 -9.80
N VAL A 318 0.94 13.53 -9.64
CA VAL A 318 1.76 14.73 -9.92
C VAL A 318 3.10 14.72 -9.17
N GLU A 319 3.12 14.22 -7.91
CA GLU A 319 4.34 14.15 -7.11
C GLU A 319 5.31 13.04 -7.55
N LEU A 320 4.82 12.01 -8.25
CA LEU A 320 5.63 10.85 -8.63
C LEU A 320 6.51 11.12 -9.86
N SER A 321 6.03 11.89 -10.84
CA SER A 321 6.79 12.14 -12.07
C SER A 321 8.13 12.84 -11.82
N PRO A 322 8.23 13.93 -11.04
CA PRO A 322 9.53 14.55 -10.73
C PRO A 322 10.43 13.63 -9.89
N TYR A 323 9.84 12.79 -9.02
CA TYR A 323 10.61 11.79 -8.28
C TYR A 323 11.26 10.77 -9.21
N LEU A 324 10.54 10.19 -10.17
CA LEU A 324 11.09 9.21 -11.10
C LEU A 324 12.12 9.82 -12.05
N VAL A 325 11.95 11.05 -12.50
CA VAL A 325 12.96 11.78 -13.28
C VAL A 325 14.24 11.98 -12.46
N GLY A 326 14.11 12.42 -11.22
CA GLY A 326 15.24 12.57 -10.29
C GLY A 326 15.97 11.24 -10.04
N VAL A 327 15.20 10.15 -9.86
CA VAL A 327 15.74 8.78 -9.75
C VAL A 327 16.58 8.42 -10.98
N ALA A 328 16.06 8.66 -12.18
CA ALA A 328 16.78 8.35 -13.42
C ALA A 328 18.08 9.15 -13.54
N ILE A 329 18.07 10.44 -13.21
CA ILE A 329 19.26 11.31 -13.24
C ILE A 329 20.31 10.81 -12.23
N VAL A 330 19.93 10.59 -10.97
CA VAL A 330 20.85 10.14 -9.91
C VAL A 330 21.40 8.76 -10.25
N ALA A 331 20.56 7.85 -10.71
CA ALA A 331 20.97 6.50 -11.09
C ALA A 331 22.00 6.52 -12.25
N ALA A 332 21.71 7.27 -13.32
CA ALA A 332 22.60 7.34 -14.49
C ALA A 332 23.96 7.94 -14.14
N LEU A 333 24.00 9.10 -13.49
CA LEU A 333 25.26 9.78 -13.15
C LEU A 333 26.06 9.00 -12.09
N SER A 334 25.38 8.40 -11.11
CA SER A 334 26.05 7.55 -10.12
C SER A 334 26.62 6.27 -10.73
N LEU A 335 25.91 5.66 -11.69
CA LEU A 335 26.42 4.51 -12.44
C LEU A 335 27.67 4.87 -13.23
N MET A 336 27.70 6.01 -13.92
CA MET A 336 28.90 6.47 -14.63
C MET A 336 30.11 6.56 -13.69
N ILE A 337 29.93 7.16 -12.49
CA ILE A 337 31.00 7.26 -11.48
C ILE A 337 31.39 5.87 -10.96
N ALA A 338 30.44 4.98 -10.73
CA ALA A 338 30.71 3.63 -10.25
C ALA A 338 31.52 2.79 -11.27
N LEU A 339 31.28 2.97 -12.57
CA LEU A 339 31.99 2.28 -13.64
C LEU A 339 33.44 2.76 -13.82
N MET A 340 33.79 3.94 -13.35
CA MET A 340 35.15 4.48 -13.42
C MET A 340 36.13 3.81 -12.44
N ALA A 341 35.65 3.01 -11.48
CA ALA A 341 36.47 2.30 -10.51
C ALA A 341 36.07 0.81 -10.42
N PRO A 342 37.01 -0.12 -10.65
CA PRO A 342 36.70 -1.55 -10.87
C PRO A 342 36.25 -2.35 -9.64
N ALA A 343 36.05 -1.75 -8.48
CA ALA A 343 35.77 -2.46 -7.23
C ALA A 343 34.46 -2.03 -6.52
N SER A 344 33.55 -1.42 -7.25
CA SER A 344 32.24 -1.05 -6.68
C SER A 344 31.37 -2.29 -6.43
N ASN A 345 30.73 -2.33 -5.27
CA ASN A 345 29.80 -3.41 -4.95
C ASN A 345 28.44 -3.17 -5.63
N VAL A 346 28.33 -3.59 -6.88
CA VAL A 346 27.10 -3.44 -7.70
C VAL A 346 26.00 -4.47 -7.36
N ARG A 347 26.24 -5.42 -6.45
CA ARG A 347 25.25 -6.48 -6.14
C ARG A 347 23.91 -5.91 -5.70
N LEU A 348 23.92 -4.92 -4.82
CA LEU A 348 22.68 -4.29 -4.37
C LEU A 348 21.95 -3.59 -5.52
N ALA A 349 22.69 -2.93 -6.42
CA ALA A 349 22.13 -2.27 -7.59
C ALA A 349 21.47 -3.26 -8.55
N VAL A 350 22.08 -4.42 -8.78
CA VAL A 350 21.50 -5.49 -9.61
C VAL A 350 20.22 -6.03 -8.97
N LEU A 351 20.21 -6.31 -7.66
CA LEU A 351 19.02 -6.76 -6.94
C LEU A 351 17.91 -5.70 -6.95
N ALA A 352 18.27 -4.42 -6.78
CA ALA A 352 17.33 -3.31 -6.85
C ALA A 352 16.78 -3.09 -8.27
N LEU A 353 17.58 -3.33 -9.31
CA LEU A 353 17.12 -3.28 -10.70
C LEU A 353 16.09 -4.38 -10.99
N VAL A 354 16.33 -5.61 -10.51
CA VAL A 354 15.33 -6.69 -10.62
C VAL A 354 14.06 -6.33 -9.86
N PHE A 355 14.20 -5.74 -8.67
CA PHE A 355 13.06 -5.29 -7.88
C PHE A 355 12.25 -4.24 -8.65
N LEU A 356 12.91 -3.24 -9.24
CA LEU A 356 12.23 -2.21 -10.04
C LEU A 356 11.58 -2.78 -11.29
N ALA A 357 12.29 -3.62 -12.04
CA ALA A 357 11.75 -4.21 -13.27
C ALA A 357 10.54 -5.09 -13.00
N ALA A 358 10.59 -5.91 -11.95
CA ALA A 358 9.45 -6.74 -11.53
C ALA A 358 8.27 -5.87 -11.05
N SER A 359 8.53 -4.82 -10.27
CA SER A 359 7.51 -3.88 -9.79
C SER A 359 6.87 -3.08 -10.94
N LEU A 360 7.63 -2.72 -11.96
CA LEU A 360 7.11 -2.11 -13.19
C LEU A 360 6.16 -3.08 -13.90
N GLY A 361 6.55 -4.35 -14.02
CA GLY A 361 5.68 -5.40 -14.55
C GLY A 361 4.38 -5.53 -13.76
N VAL A 362 4.45 -5.47 -12.42
CA VAL A 362 3.29 -5.49 -11.52
C VAL A 362 2.36 -4.28 -11.75
N ALA A 363 2.91 -3.08 -11.93
CA ALA A 363 2.10 -1.88 -12.17
C ALA A 363 1.41 -1.89 -13.56
N ILE A 364 2.04 -2.49 -14.57
CA ILE A 364 1.56 -2.52 -15.96
C ILE A 364 0.63 -3.70 -16.23
N ALA A 365 0.91 -4.88 -15.65
CA ALA A 365 0.23 -6.14 -16.00
C ALA A 365 -1.30 -6.13 -15.87
N PRO A 366 -1.93 -5.41 -14.91
CA PRO A 366 -3.39 -5.32 -14.85
C PRO A 366 -4.03 -4.61 -16.03
N GLY A 367 -3.26 -3.88 -16.85
CA GLY A 367 -3.77 -3.16 -18.02
C GLY A 367 -4.72 -2.03 -17.69
N ARG A 368 -4.61 -1.44 -16.48
CA ARG A 368 -5.47 -0.38 -15.96
C ARG A 368 -4.64 0.80 -15.47
N PHE A 369 -5.13 2.01 -15.69
CA PHE A 369 -4.48 3.26 -15.26
C PHE A 369 -5.00 3.70 -13.88
N TYR A 370 -4.99 2.80 -12.88
CA TYR A 370 -5.31 3.17 -11.50
C TYR A 370 -4.04 3.67 -10.79
N PRO A 371 -4.00 4.93 -10.34
CA PRO A 371 -2.78 5.54 -9.84
C PRO A 371 -2.14 4.81 -8.67
N HIS A 372 -2.92 4.15 -7.78
CA HIS A 372 -2.39 3.38 -6.66
C HIS A 372 -1.46 2.22 -7.09
N TYR A 373 -1.56 1.69 -8.32
CA TYR A 373 -0.60 0.69 -8.82
C TYR A 373 0.83 1.25 -8.90
N LEU A 374 0.97 2.57 -9.07
CA LEU A 374 2.28 3.23 -9.10
C LEU A 374 3.00 3.23 -7.75
N LEU A 375 2.30 2.94 -6.63
CA LEU A 375 2.91 2.74 -5.32
C LEU A 375 4.00 1.65 -5.34
N PHE A 376 3.82 0.61 -6.18
CA PHE A 376 4.84 -0.42 -6.38
C PHE A 376 6.19 0.11 -6.89
N LEU A 377 6.26 1.32 -7.46
CA LEU A 377 7.48 1.89 -8.04
C LEU A 377 8.30 2.72 -7.05
N ILE A 378 7.68 3.29 -6.00
CA ILE A 378 8.34 4.28 -5.14
C ILE A 378 9.58 3.68 -4.45
N ALA A 379 9.40 2.58 -3.74
CA ALA A 379 10.48 1.93 -3.01
C ALA A 379 11.59 1.38 -3.94
N PRO A 380 11.29 0.55 -4.97
CA PRO A 380 12.33 -0.04 -5.79
C PRO A 380 13.09 0.98 -6.63
N ALA A 381 12.43 2.04 -7.13
CA ALA A 381 13.07 3.12 -7.85
C ALA A 381 14.06 3.88 -6.95
N GLY A 382 13.62 4.27 -5.76
CA GLY A 382 14.49 4.95 -4.80
C GLY A 382 15.63 4.07 -4.27
N VAL A 383 15.38 2.78 -4.06
CA VAL A 383 16.43 1.83 -3.65
C VAL A 383 17.45 1.63 -4.77
N LEU A 384 17.04 1.59 -6.04
CA LEU A 384 17.96 1.52 -7.17
C LEU A 384 18.85 2.77 -7.25
N ALA A 385 18.25 3.96 -7.19
CA ALA A 385 19.02 5.21 -7.18
C ALA A 385 19.98 5.26 -5.99
N GLY A 386 19.50 4.92 -4.79
CA GLY A 386 20.30 4.85 -3.57
C GLY A 386 21.45 3.83 -3.65
N ALA A 387 21.20 2.64 -4.22
CA ALA A 387 22.21 1.60 -4.38
C ALA A 387 23.31 2.01 -5.36
N LEU A 388 22.95 2.63 -6.49
CA LEU A 388 23.92 3.16 -7.47
C LEU A 388 24.68 4.35 -6.88
N TRP A 389 23.99 5.24 -6.15
CA TRP A 389 24.64 6.35 -5.46
C TRP A 389 25.64 5.86 -4.40
N VAL A 390 25.31 4.83 -3.62
CA VAL A 390 26.23 4.15 -2.68
C VAL A 390 27.43 3.56 -3.42
N ALA A 391 27.22 2.89 -4.56
CA ALA A 391 28.31 2.34 -5.36
C ALA A 391 29.24 3.45 -5.89
N GLY A 392 28.68 4.55 -6.43
CA GLY A 392 29.45 5.73 -6.85
C GLY A 392 30.22 6.38 -5.69
N TRP A 393 29.59 6.48 -4.52
CA TRP A 393 30.23 6.99 -3.30
C TRP A 393 31.44 6.14 -2.88
N GLN A 394 31.29 4.81 -2.83
CA GLN A 394 32.38 3.87 -2.53
C GLN A 394 33.51 3.91 -3.56
N SER A 395 33.18 4.12 -4.84
CA SER A 395 34.17 4.32 -5.89
C SER A 395 34.94 5.62 -5.70
N ALA A 396 34.23 6.71 -5.36
CA ALA A 396 34.83 7.99 -5.08
C ALA A 396 35.77 7.96 -3.85
N GLU A 397 35.46 7.16 -2.81
CA GLU A 397 36.33 7.01 -1.62
C GLU A 397 37.75 6.51 -1.94
N ARG A 398 37.92 5.83 -3.04
CA ARG A 398 39.22 5.27 -3.51
C ARG A 398 39.97 6.16 -4.46
N ALA A 399 39.33 7.24 -4.95
CA ALA A 399 39.94 8.16 -5.89
C ALA A 399 40.77 9.23 -5.18
N PRO A 400 41.87 9.73 -5.78
CA PRO A 400 42.69 10.81 -5.21
C PRO A 400 41.89 12.10 -4.95
N GLN A 401 40.83 12.34 -5.74
CA GLN A 401 39.93 13.51 -5.64
C GLN A 401 38.66 13.21 -4.81
N ALA A 402 38.73 12.24 -3.91
CA ALA A 402 37.62 11.68 -3.16
C ALA A 402 36.64 12.71 -2.52
N PRO A 403 37.09 13.78 -1.84
CA PRO A 403 36.16 14.71 -1.18
C PRO A 403 35.26 15.46 -2.17
N TRP A 404 35.81 15.92 -3.30
CA TRP A 404 35.07 16.71 -4.29
C TRP A 404 34.05 15.87 -5.05
N VAL A 405 34.40 14.64 -5.44
CA VAL A 405 33.47 13.72 -6.12
C VAL A 405 32.34 13.31 -5.19
N ARG A 406 32.64 13.05 -3.90
CA ARG A 406 31.59 12.75 -2.89
C ARG A 406 30.69 13.95 -2.61
N ALA A 407 31.25 15.16 -2.54
CA ALA A 407 30.46 16.37 -2.41
C ALA A 407 29.54 16.57 -3.64
N ALA A 408 30.04 16.36 -4.85
CA ALA A 408 29.23 16.41 -6.07
C ALA A 408 28.09 15.36 -6.07
N LEU A 409 28.36 14.13 -5.63
CA LEU A 409 27.33 13.10 -5.47
C LEU A 409 26.26 13.50 -4.44
N LEU A 410 26.66 14.13 -3.34
CA LEU A 410 25.71 14.64 -2.32
C LEU A 410 24.85 15.75 -2.89
N LEU A 411 25.45 16.71 -3.61
CA LEU A 411 24.75 17.78 -4.28
C LEU A 411 23.81 17.26 -5.37
N LEU A 412 24.22 16.24 -6.10
CA LEU A 412 23.38 15.55 -7.09
C LEU A 412 22.14 14.93 -6.44
N LEU A 413 22.33 14.19 -5.34
CA LEU A 413 21.21 13.58 -4.59
C LEU A 413 20.23 14.64 -4.11
N LEU A 414 20.75 15.70 -3.52
CA LEU A 414 19.94 16.82 -3.01
C LEU A 414 19.24 17.56 -4.14
N GLY A 415 19.96 17.97 -5.17
CA GLY A 415 19.45 18.77 -6.27
C GLY A 415 18.42 18.06 -7.14
N ALA A 416 18.66 16.77 -7.44
CA ALA A 416 17.77 16.03 -8.33
C ALA A 416 16.60 15.33 -7.64
N LEU A 417 16.74 14.94 -6.35
CA LEU A 417 15.73 14.12 -5.68
C LEU A 417 15.11 14.77 -4.44
N VAL A 418 15.87 15.53 -3.65
CA VAL A 418 15.36 16.08 -2.39
C VAL A 418 14.79 17.48 -2.58
N CYS A 419 15.55 18.40 -3.16
CA CYS A 419 15.12 19.80 -3.34
C CYS A 419 13.84 19.96 -4.18
N PRO A 420 13.64 19.23 -5.31
CA PRO A 420 12.39 19.38 -6.07
C PRO A 420 11.15 19.03 -5.25
N GLN A 421 11.24 18.02 -4.40
CA GLN A 421 10.12 17.60 -3.53
C GLN A 421 9.88 18.61 -2.40
N ILE A 422 10.94 19.18 -1.81
CA ILE A 422 10.84 20.25 -0.82
C ILE A 422 10.16 21.48 -1.46
N VAL A 423 10.62 21.88 -2.64
CA VAL A 423 10.06 23.05 -3.36
C VAL A 423 8.59 22.81 -3.69
N ALA A 424 8.27 21.63 -4.25
CA ALA A 424 6.89 21.27 -4.56
C ALA A 424 5.99 21.36 -3.32
N ARG A 425 6.45 20.82 -2.17
CA ARG A 425 5.67 20.87 -0.92
C ARG A 425 5.60 22.25 -0.31
N ALA A 426 6.64 23.08 -0.45
CA ALA A 426 6.66 24.44 0.09
C ALA A 426 5.80 25.41 -0.72
N THR A 427 5.70 25.20 -2.04
CA THR A 427 4.94 26.08 -2.95
C THR A 427 3.47 25.70 -3.08
N HIS A 428 3.09 24.47 -2.75
CA HIS A 428 1.69 24.01 -2.83
C HIS A 428 1.14 23.79 -1.42
N PRO A 429 0.03 24.43 -1.04
CA PRO A 429 -0.59 24.22 0.26
C PRO A 429 -1.04 22.76 0.39
N HIS A 430 -1.13 22.27 1.63
CA HIS A 430 -1.69 20.95 1.90
C HIS A 430 -3.19 20.96 1.54
N PRO A 431 -3.68 20.06 0.66
CA PRO A 431 -5.02 20.18 0.07
C PRO A 431 -6.16 20.11 1.09
N TYR A 432 -5.92 19.56 2.26
CA TYR A 432 -6.96 19.37 3.30
C TYR A 432 -6.81 20.32 4.49
N LEU A 433 -5.65 20.98 4.65
CA LEU A 433 -5.40 21.89 5.77
C LEU A 433 -6.13 23.21 5.55
N GLY A 434 -6.80 23.70 6.57
CA GLY A 434 -7.65 24.90 6.50
C GLY A 434 -9.08 24.60 6.01
N GLN A 435 -9.38 23.37 5.64
CA GLN A 435 -10.68 22.96 5.11
C GLN A 435 -11.36 21.84 5.92
N LEU A 436 -10.70 21.28 6.95
CA LEU A 436 -11.24 20.12 7.69
C LEU A 436 -12.61 20.39 8.31
N ARG A 437 -12.89 21.64 8.73
CA ARG A 437 -14.19 22.02 9.27
C ARG A 437 -15.28 22.16 8.22
N SER A 438 -14.90 22.54 6.99
CA SER A 438 -15.85 22.74 5.88
C SER A 438 -16.16 21.44 5.14
N ILE A 439 -15.35 20.38 5.34
CA ILE A 439 -15.62 19.08 4.76
C ILE A 439 -16.80 18.47 5.56
N GLU A 440 -17.94 18.39 4.90
CA GLU A 440 -19.13 17.80 5.51
C GLU A 440 -18.88 16.33 5.86
N SER A 441 -19.13 16.00 7.12
CA SER A 441 -19.06 14.63 7.58
C SER A 441 -20.22 13.85 7.00
N LEU A 442 -19.93 12.74 6.35
CA LEU A 442 -20.95 11.82 5.85
C LEU A 442 -21.78 11.17 6.99
N ALA A 443 -21.41 11.39 8.25
CA ALA A 443 -22.29 11.06 9.37
C ALA A 443 -23.58 11.89 9.37
N ASN A 444 -23.55 13.07 8.76
CA ASN A 444 -24.69 13.98 8.58
C ASN A 444 -25.31 13.87 7.16
N ASP A 445 -24.79 12.96 6.33
CA ASP A 445 -25.37 12.70 5.01
C ASP A 445 -26.82 12.21 5.15
N PRO A 446 -27.77 12.76 4.38
CA PRO A 446 -29.19 12.40 4.49
C PRO A 446 -29.47 10.90 4.29
N VAL A 447 -28.70 10.22 3.42
CA VAL A 447 -28.82 8.77 3.21
C VAL A 447 -28.38 8.02 4.46
N THR A 448 -27.25 8.41 5.06
CA THR A 448 -26.76 7.83 6.32
C THR A 448 -27.78 7.99 7.47
N ILE A 449 -28.36 9.19 7.60
CA ILE A 449 -29.38 9.49 8.62
C ILE A 449 -30.60 8.60 8.41
N GLU A 450 -31.07 8.46 7.17
CA GLU A 450 -32.25 7.63 6.88
C GLU A 450 -31.99 6.14 7.12
N ILE A 451 -30.80 5.61 6.76
CA ILE A 451 -30.44 4.23 7.09
C ILE A 451 -30.47 4.00 8.60
N ARG A 452 -29.92 4.93 9.39
CA ARG A 452 -29.85 4.84 10.87
C ARG A 452 -31.22 4.89 11.58
N ARG A 453 -32.25 5.36 10.92
CA ARG A 453 -33.62 5.31 11.47
C ARG A 453 -34.13 3.89 11.63
N TYR A 454 -33.68 2.97 10.80
CA TYR A 454 -34.21 1.61 10.71
C TYR A 454 -33.15 0.51 10.93
N GLY A 455 -31.87 0.85 10.82
CA GLY A 455 -30.74 -0.05 11.02
C GLY A 455 -29.79 0.47 12.08
N HIS A 456 -29.21 -0.44 12.88
CA HIS A 456 -28.33 -0.11 13.99
C HIS A 456 -26.91 -0.66 13.79
N PRO A 457 -25.89 -0.05 14.41
CA PRO A 457 -24.54 -0.61 14.43
C PRO A 457 -24.54 -2.08 14.88
N GLY A 458 -23.81 -2.92 14.15
CA GLY A 458 -23.75 -4.36 14.41
C GLY A 458 -24.84 -5.18 13.71
N GLU A 459 -25.81 -4.56 13.03
CA GLU A 459 -26.72 -5.22 12.10
C GLU A 459 -26.13 -5.24 10.68
N SER A 460 -26.73 -6.04 9.80
CA SER A 460 -26.29 -6.10 8.40
C SER A 460 -26.98 -5.04 7.53
N LEU A 461 -26.30 -4.56 6.50
CA LEU A 461 -26.81 -3.66 5.47
C LEU A 461 -26.73 -4.34 4.10
N GLY A 462 -27.84 -4.36 3.37
CA GLY A 462 -27.88 -4.78 1.97
C GLY A 462 -27.52 -3.62 1.04
N MET A 463 -26.70 -3.87 0.03
CA MET A 463 -26.29 -2.87 -0.94
C MET A 463 -26.41 -3.41 -2.36
N TRP A 464 -26.99 -2.59 -3.27
CA TRP A 464 -26.91 -2.78 -4.71
C TRP A 464 -26.32 -1.52 -5.32
N GLY A 465 -25.26 -1.64 -6.12
CA GLY A 465 -24.42 -0.53 -6.57
C GLY A 465 -23.07 -0.49 -5.85
N TRP A 466 -22.40 0.65 -5.85
CA TRP A 466 -21.07 0.82 -5.22
C TRP A 466 -21.01 2.10 -4.37
N MET A 467 -21.49 2.02 -3.14
CA MET A 467 -21.46 3.10 -2.15
C MET A 467 -21.09 2.55 -0.76
N CYS A 468 -19.93 1.89 -0.69
CA CYS A 468 -19.45 1.18 0.52
C CYS A 468 -19.31 2.08 1.75
N ARG A 469 -19.20 3.40 1.57
CA ARG A 469 -19.14 4.39 2.65
C ARG A 469 -20.26 4.25 3.68
N TYR A 470 -21.44 3.81 3.28
CA TYR A 470 -22.56 3.67 4.20
C TYR A 470 -22.37 2.58 5.25
N TYR A 471 -21.57 1.55 4.99
CA TYR A 471 -21.20 0.57 6.02
C TYR A 471 -20.34 1.22 7.12
N ALA A 472 -19.31 1.97 6.74
CA ALA A 472 -18.43 2.66 7.67
C ALA A 472 -19.18 3.67 8.55
N TYR A 473 -20.07 4.48 7.93
CA TYR A 473 -20.82 5.52 8.65
C TYR A 473 -21.94 5.00 9.52
N THR A 474 -22.60 3.91 9.14
CA THR A 474 -23.66 3.31 9.93
C THR A 474 -23.14 2.32 10.96
N GLY A 475 -21.90 1.83 10.82
CA GLY A 475 -21.36 0.76 11.65
C GLY A 475 -22.04 -0.58 11.41
N MET A 476 -22.71 -0.74 10.27
CA MET A 476 -23.38 -1.96 9.85
C MET A 476 -22.44 -2.80 9.01
N TRP A 477 -22.46 -4.13 9.18
CA TRP A 477 -21.67 -5.04 8.37
C TRP A 477 -22.38 -5.41 7.05
N GLN A 478 -21.63 -5.84 6.04
CA GLN A 478 -22.18 -6.17 4.72
C GLN A 478 -23.05 -7.43 4.74
N ALA A 479 -24.29 -7.35 4.27
CA ALA A 479 -25.21 -8.49 4.21
C ALA A 479 -24.79 -9.55 3.18
N THR A 480 -23.99 -9.17 2.20
CA THR A 480 -23.47 -10.05 1.13
C THR A 480 -21.95 -10.10 1.19
N ARG A 481 -21.31 -11.15 0.65
CA ARG A 481 -19.84 -11.33 0.73
C ARG A 481 -19.06 -10.21 0.06
N LYS A 482 -19.64 -9.51 -0.89
CA LYS A 482 -19.05 -8.32 -1.49
C LYS A 482 -19.76 -7.07 -1.00
N ALA A 483 -18.99 -6.05 -0.67
CA ALA A 483 -19.51 -4.77 -0.20
C ALA A 483 -20.27 -3.99 -1.30
N HIS A 484 -19.93 -4.23 -2.56
CA HIS A 484 -20.56 -3.65 -3.75
C HIS A 484 -20.99 -4.73 -4.75
N THR A 485 -21.74 -4.33 -5.80
CA THR A 485 -22.31 -5.28 -6.75
C THR A 485 -21.76 -5.15 -8.18
N TYR A 486 -20.47 -4.78 -8.30
CA TYR A 486 -19.81 -4.67 -9.61
C TYR A 486 -19.95 -5.95 -10.45
N LYS A 487 -19.73 -7.13 -9.86
CA LYS A 487 -19.76 -8.42 -10.54
C LYS A 487 -21.18 -8.93 -10.84
N GLN A 488 -22.17 -8.44 -10.12
CA GLN A 488 -23.57 -8.77 -10.34
C GLN A 488 -24.21 -7.91 -11.45
N ILE A 489 -23.62 -6.73 -11.70
CA ILE A 489 -24.11 -5.74 -12.68
C ILE A 489 -23.31 -5.84 -13.98
N THR A 490 -21.97 -5.85 -13.91
CA THR A 490 -21.10 -5.86 -15.09
C THR A 490 -21.09 -7.23 -15.76
N PRO A 491 -21.39 -7.32 -17.06
CA PRO A 491 -21.36 -8.59 -17.80
C PRO A 491 -20.02 -9.31 -17.67
N SER A 492 -20.08 -10.57 -17.30
CA SER A 492 -18.90 -11.45 -17.18
C SER A 492 -19.32 -12.92 -17.31
N PRO A 493 -18.40 -13.84 -17.66
CA PRO A 493 -18.72 -15.28 -17.71
C PRO A 493 -19.21 -15.87 -16.39
N GLN A 494 -18.98 -15.17 -15.26
CA GLN A 494 -19.34 -15.63 -13.92
C GLN A 494 -20.48 -14.84 -13.30
N ILE A 495 -21.22 -14.01 -14.07
CA ILE A 495 -22.28 -13.15 -13.52
C ILE A 495 -23.36 -13.96 -12.79
N ASP A 496 -23.76 -15.13 -13.32
CA ASP A 496 -24.77 -15.98 -12.69
C ASP A 496 -24.29 -16.56 -11.35
N TYR A 497 -23.01 -16.94 -11.25
CA TYR A 497 -22.41 -17.37 -9.98
C TYR A 497 -22.47 -16.25 -8.94
N TYR A 498 -22.12 -15.00 -9.33
CA TYR A 498 -22.13 -13.88 -8.39
C TYR A 498 -23.56 -13.47 -8.00
N ARG A 499 -24.51 -13.50 -8.95
CA ARG A 499 -25.94 -13.24 -8.69
C ARG A 499 -26.57 -14.30 -7.76
N TYR A 500 -26.30 -15.57 -8.04
CA TYR A 500 -26.77 -16.67 -7.18
C TYR A 500 -26.24 -16.53 -5.76
N ARG A 501 -24.94 -16.31 -5.60
CA ARG A 501 -24.29 -16.11 -4.29
C ARG A 501 -24.84 -14.89 -3.55
N TYR A 502 -25.06 -13.79 -4.26
CA TYR A 502 -25.64 -12.58 -3.70
C TYR A 502 -27.03 -12.85 -3.10
N MET A 503 -27.91 -13.52 -3.83
CA MET A 503 -29.24 -13.88 -3.35
C MET A 503 -29.18 -14.80 -2.13
N GLN A 504 -28.31 -15.82 -2.14
CA GLN A 504 -28.11 -16.70 -0.98
C GLN A 504 -27.71 -15.93 0.27
N ASP A 505 -26.77 -14.99 0.14
CA ASP A 505 -26.28 -14.20 1.26
C ASP A 505 -27.37 -13.24 1.76
N LEU A 506 -28.07 -12.55 0.87
CA LEU A 506 -29.15 -11.62 1.21
C LEU A 506 -30.31 -12.31 1.93
N GLN A 507 -30.74 -13.48 1.43
CA GLN A 507 -31.81 -14.28 2.03
C GLN A 507 -31.41 -14.85 3.41
N ARG A 508 -30.14 -15.25 3.59
CA ARG A 508 -29.62 -15.76 4.85
C ARG A 508 -29.49 -14.66 5.91
N ASN A 509 -28.93 -13.51 5.55
CA ASN A 509 -28.61 -12.45 6.49
C ASN A 509 -29.76 -11.47 6.71
N ARG A 510 -30.75 -11.42 5.82
CA ARG A 510 -32.00 -10.66 5.93
C ARG A 510 -31.81 -9.25 6.51
N PRO A 511 -31.04 -8.36 5.86
CA PRO A 511 -30.70 -7.06 6.42
C PRO A 511 -31.96 -6.25 6.76
N PRO A 512 -31.99 -5.48 7.86
CA PRO A 512 -33.12 -4.60 8.17
C PRO A 512 -33.30 -3.50 7.13
N VAL A 513 -32.21 -3.07 6.50
CA VAL A 513 -32.20 -2.03 5.46
C VAL A 513 -31.48 -2.57 4.22
N PHE A 514 -32.06 -2.29 3.07
CA PHE A 514 -31.46 -2.51 1.76
C PHE A 514 -31.37 -1.17 1.01
N VAL A 515 -30.20 -0.86 0.48
CA VAL A 515 -29.93 0.37 -0.29
C VAL A 515 -29.65 0.01 -1.73
N ASP A 516 -30.48 0.52 -2.64
CA ASP A 516 -30.17 0.53 -4.05
C ASP A 516 -29.45 1.85 -4.39
N ALA A 517 -28.15 1.77 -4.48
CA ALA A 517 -27.23 2.88 -4.74
C ALA A 517 -26.92 2.98 -6.25
N VAL A 518 -27.91 2.75 -7.11
CA VAL A 518 -27.84 2.97 -8.54
C VAL A 518 -28.71 4.16 -8.90
N GLY A 519 -28.10 5.26 -9.32
CA GLY A 519 -28.80 6.50 -9.67
C GLY A 519 -27.88 7.69 -9.77
N PRO A 520 -28.39 8.85 -10.16
CA PRO A 520 -27.60 10.06 -10.39
C PRO A 520 -26.74 10.43 -9.16
N GLY A 521 -25.46 10.71 -9.41
CA GLY A 521 -24.49 11.11 -8.37
C GLY A 521 -23.82 9.96 -7.64
N ASN A 522 -24.18 8.71 -7.91
CA ASN A 522 -23.54 7.54 -7.30
C ASN A 522 -22.29 7.13 -8.07
N PHE A 523 -21.34 6.52 -7.37
CA PHE A 523 -20.10 6.06 -7.96
C PHE A 523 -20.37 4.94 -8.99
N LEU A 524 -19.84 5.07 -10.18
CA LEU A 524 -19.87 4.13 -11.30
C LEU A 524 -21.27 3.87 -11.91
N TYR A 525 -22.36 3.83 -11.12
CA TYR A 525 -23.70 3.42 -11.58
C TYR A 525 -24.69 4.56 -11.48
N ASN A 526 -24.73 5.41 -12.53
CA ASN A 526 -25.63 6.55 -12.61
C ASN A 526 -26.96 6.24 -13.32
N ASP A 527 -27.02 5.15 -14.09
CA ASP A 527 -28.20 4.78 -14.88
C ASP A 527 -29.03 3.73 -14.13
N ARG A 528 -30.28 4.08 -13.86
CA ARG A 528 -31.26 3.19 -13.22
C ARG A 528 -31.61 1.94 -14.04
N ALA A 529 -31.21 1.86 -15.31
CA ALA A 529 -31.39 0.65 -16.12
C ALA A 529 -30.67 -0.58 -15.51
N VAL A 530 -29.61 -0.34 -14.69
CA VAL A 530 -28.88 -1.41 -13.98
C VAL A 530 -29.18 -1.46 -12.48
N ALA A 531 -30.26 -0.80 -12.03
CA ALA A 531 -30.75 -0.88 -10.67
C ALA A 531 -31.19 -2.31 -10.30
N HIS A 532 -31.52 -2.55 -9.04
CA HIS A 532 -31.83 -3.90 -8.54
C HIS A 532 -32.96 -4.60 -9.34
N GLU A 533 -33.87 -3.84 -9.98
CA GLU A 533 -34.92 -4.40 -10.83
C GLU A 533 -34.38 -5.06 -12.10
N SER A 534 -33.17 -4.73 -12.54
CA SER A 534 -32.49 -5.39 -13.67
C SER A 534 -32.15 -6.86 -13.40
N PHE A 535 -32.23 -7.27 -12.12
CA PHE A 535 -32.08 -8.65 -11.70
C PHE A 535 -33.43 -9.19 -11.16
N PRO A 536 -34.22 -9.95 -11.95
CA PRO A 536 -35.60 -10.32 -11.62
C PRO A 536 -35.75 -10.99 -10.24
N ALA A 537 -34.86 -11.93 -9.88
CA ALA A 537 -34.94 -12.61 -8.58
C ALA A 537 -34.75 -11.64 -7.40
N LEU A 538 -33.89 -10.61 -7.56
CA LEU A 538 -33.70 -9.58 -6.53
C LEU A 538 -34.88 -8.62 -6.48
N ARG A 539 -35.38 -8.17 -7.64
CA ARG A 539 -36.59 -7.34 -7.74
C ARG A 539 -37.76 -7.96 -6.98
N ASP A 540 -38.05 -9.24 -7.25
CA ASP A 540 -39.20 -9.94 -6.66
C ASP A 540 -38.99 -10.16 -5.15
N TYR A 541 -37.76 -10.44 -4.72
CA TYR A 541 -37.41 -10.57 -3.30
C TYR A 541 -37.58 -9.25 -2.54
N ILE A 542 -37.09 -8.13 -3.11
CA ILE A 542 -37.22 -6.81 -2.49
C ILE A 542 -38.70 -6.39 -2.45
N ALA A 543 -39.44 -6.55 -3.54
CA ALA A 543 -40.86 -6.22 -3.61
C ALA A 543 -41.72 -7.00 -2.57
N THR A 544 -41.34 -8.24 -2.27
CA THR A 544 -42.05 -9.11 -1.34
C THR A 544 -41.71 -8.81 0.12
N HIS A 545 -40.48 -8.46 0.44
CA HIS A 545 -40.01 -8.41 1.83
C HIS A 545 -39.70 -7.02 2.35
N TYR A 546 -39.58 -6.01 1.46
CA TYR A 546 -39.18 -4.65 1.82
C TYR A 546 -40.15 -3.60 1.27
N ARG A 547 -40.17 -2.43 1.92
CA ARG A 547 -40.89 -1.24 1.45
C ARG A 547 -39.89 -0.11 1.21
N GLN A 548 -40.02 0.57 0.10
CA GLN A 548 -39.25 1.79 -0.16
C GLN A 548 -39.71 2.90 0.77
N MET A 549 -38.78 3.49 1.52
CA MET A 549 -39.03 4.58 2.46
C MET A 549 -38.54 5.91 1.94
N ALA A 550 -37.47 5.94 1.16
CA ALA A 550 -36.89 7.16 0.63
C ALA A 550 -36.18 6.95 -0.72
N ASP A 551 -36.03 8.04 -1.46
CA ASP A 551 -35.13 8.18 -2.61
C ASP A 551 -34.38 9.48 -2.41
N ILE A 552 -33.10 9.39 -2.00
CA ILE A 552 -32.27 10.51 -1.56
C ILE A 552 -30.93 10.42 -2.27
N ASN A 553 -30.49 11.48 -2.94
CA ASN A 553 -29.20 11.57 -3.59
C ASN A 553 -28.88 10.36 -4.50
N GLY A 554 -29.89 9.90 -5.27
CA GLY A 554 -29.74 8.75 -6.15
C GLY A 554 -29.77 7.38 -5.46
N CYS A 555 -29.87 7.31 -4.13
CA CYS A 555 -30.01 6.08 -3.36
C CYS A 555 -31.47 5.85 -2.98
N ARG A 556 -32.03 4.68 -3.33
CA ARG A 556 -33.34 4.22 -2.85
C ARG A 556 -33.16 3.35 -1.61
N ILE A 557 -33.83 3.72 -0.53
CA ILE A 557 -33.72 3.06 0.76
C ILE A 557 -34.95 2.22 1.00
N TYR A 558 -34.76 0.93 1.21
CA TYR A 558 -35.80 -0.05 1.44
C TYR A 558 -35.65 -0.62 2.85
N VAL A 559 -36.76 -0.69 3.59
CA VAL A 559 -36.83 -1.20 4.96
C VAL A 559 -37.65 -2.49 4.99
N ARG A 560 -37.15 -3.49 5.67
CA ARG A 560 -37.79 -4.79 5.79
C ARG A 560 -39.14 -4.64 6.52
N LEU A 561 -40.19 -5.30 6.01
CA LEU A 561 -41.60 -5.10 6.47
C LEU A 561 -41.80 -5.36 7.95
N ASP A 562 -41.10 -6.34 8.54
CA ASP A 562 -41.23 -6.64 9.98
C ASP A 562 -40.64 -5.54 10.88
N ARG A 563 -39.73 -4.70 10.37
CA ARG A 563 -39.19 -3.53 11.08
C ARG A 563 -40.18 -2.35 11.11
N LEU A 564 -41.04 -2.27 10.12
CA LEU A 564 -42.07 -1.23 10.05
C LEU A 564 -43.30 -1.54 10.94
N ALA A 565 -43.47 -2.80 11.33
CA ALA A 565 -44.53 -3.25 12.19
C ALA A 565 -44.22 -3.11 13.69
N GLN A 566 -42.99 -2.75 14.05
CA GLN A 566 -42.62 -2.49 15.45
C GLN A 566 -42.85 -0.99 15.75
N PRO A 567 -43.70 -0.62 16.75
CA PRO A 567 -43.95 0.77 17.10
C PRO A 567 -42.74 1.46 17.73
#